data_f2c76ca8ceb4b89b927c0836ffb07325
#
_entry.id   f2c76ca8ceb4b89b927c0836ffb07325
#
_cell.length_a   1.000
_cell.length_b   1.000
_cell.length_c   1.000
_cell.angle_alpha   90.00
_cell.angle_beta   90.00
_cell.angle_gamma   90.00
#
_symmetry.space_group_name_H-M   'P 1'
#
loop_
_entity.id
_entity.type
_entity.pdbx_description
1 polymer ?
#
loop_
_entity_poly.entity_id
_entity_poly.type
_entity_poly.pdbx_seq_one_letter_code
_entity_poly.pdbx_strand_id
1 'polypeptide(L)'
;MLGEAVYQKFSSIAQVKATDIDLNEPWLGYADVRDYAQVLNSITEFHPDVIINLAALTDLECCERDQENSWLTNALGAENLGLIANQLDVPYVYISTASIFGGDKEAYTDFDEPNPLSCYAKSKHSGELFVRQCVRKHYVLRAGWMMGGGVKKDKKFVNKIYRQILDGKRELHVVDDKFGAPTYTVDFARGIHRLLESELYGLYNQVCGGSCSRFEVAVEFIRLLGLEGEIEIRKVSSDFFKNEYFAPRPASERLVNMKLNARGLNVMQDWKSCLKEYSVSFIQHSQGASLPAEAAEESRG
;
A
#
# COMPACT_ATOMS: atom_id res chain seq x y z
N MET A 1 -4.79 0.72 -6.03
CA MET A 1 -4.83 -0.20 -4.86
C MET A 1 -5.45 0.47 -3.64
N LEU A 2 -4.68 1.18 -2.79
CA LEU A 2 -5.21 1.81 -1.57
C LEU A 2 -6.26 2.88 -1.88
N GLY A 3 -6.03 3.75 -2.87
CA GLY A 3 -6.98 4.79 -3.28
C GLY A 3 -8.37 4.24 -3.60
N GLU A 4 -8.45 3.12 -4.29
CA GLU A 4 -9.73 2.46 -4.56
C GLU A 4 -10.43 1.97 -3.29
N ALA A 5 -9.70 1.29 -2.39
CA ALA A 5 -10.27 0.79 -1.14
C ALA A 5 -10.75 1.95 -0.25
N VAL A 6 -9.99 3.06 -0.19
CA VAL A 6 -10.39 4.27 0.52
C VAL A 6 -11.62 4.92 -0.15
N TYR A 7 -11.61 5.08 -1.47
CA TYR A 7 -12.75 5.63 -2.20
C TYR A 7 -14.02 4.82 -1.94
N GLN A 8 -13.97 3.48 -2.09
CA GLN A 8 -15.12 2.61 -1.84
C GLN A 8 -15.62 2.70 -0.39
N LYS A 9 -14.70 2.74 0.58
CA LYS A 9 -15.07 2.82 2.00
C LYS A 9 -15.73 4.17 2.31
N PHE A 10 -15.15 5.28 1.85
CA PHE A 10 -15.63 6.60 2.23
C PHE A 10 -16.82 7.09 1.39
N SER A 11 -16.92 6.74 0.12
CA SER A 11 -18.07 7.10 -0.73
C SER A 11 -19.40 6.50 -0.24
N SER A 12 -19.36 5.45 0.58
CA SER A 12 -20.56 4.88 1.19
C SER A 12 -21.08 5.66 2.42
N ILE A 13 -20.28 6.60 2.96
CA ILE A 13 -20.57 7.30 4.21
C ILE A 13 -20.36 8.82 4.16
N ALA A 14 -19.72 9.33 3.09
CA ALA A 14 -19.40 10.74 2.94
C ALA A 14 -19.37 11.15 1.46
N GLN A 15 -19.39 12.45 1.20
CA GLN A 15 -19.05 12.98 -0.12
C GLN A 15 -17.52 12.94 -0.29
N VAL A 16 -17.05 12.32 -1.39
CA VAL A 16 -15.63 12.15 -1.66
C VAL A 16 -15.25 12.86 -2.96
N LYS A 17 -14.25 13.76 -2.89
CA LYS A 17 -13.52 14.25 -4.04
C LYS A 17 -12.17 13.51 -4.08
N ALA A 18 -12.02 12.62 -5.05
CA ALA A 18 -10.78 11.88 -5.24
C ALA A 18 -10.00 12.43 -6.43
N THR A 19 -8.68 12.53 -6.28
CA THR A 19 -7.79 13.12 -7.30
C THR A 19 -6.53 12.29 -7.47
N ASP A 20 -5.97 12.30 -8.68
CA ASP A 20 -4.69 11.67 -9.03
C ASP A 20 -4.07 12.43 -10.20
N ILE A 21 -2.78 12.22 -10.47
CA ILE A 21 -2.12 12.64 -11.70
C ILE A 21 -2.45 11.70 -12.87
N ASP A 22 -2.89 10.46 -12.58
CA ASP A 22 -3.29 9.44 -13.55
C ASP A 22 -4.82 9.22 -13.47
N LEU A 23 -5.53 9.72 -14.48
CA LEU A 23 -6.99 9.67 -14.54
C LEU A 23 -7.50 8.32 -15.08
N ASN A 24 -7.07 7.23 -14.48
CA ASN A 24 -7.42 5.86 -14.90
C ASN A 24 -8.78 5.36 -14.39
N GLU A 25 -9.54 6.19 -13.68
CA GLU A 25 -10.89 5.89 -13.23
C GLU A 25 -11.81 7.12 -13.42
N PRO A 26 -13.09 6.92 -13.79
CA PRO A 26 -14.01 8.01 -14.13
C PRO A 26 -14.37 8.93 -12.96
N TRP A 27 -14.10 8.50 -11.72
CA TRP A 27 -14.36 9.27 -10.50
C TRP A 27 -13.15 10.10 -10.03
N LEU A 28 -12.02 10.05 -10.76
CA LEU A 28 -10.82 10.82 -10.44
C LEU A 28 -10.84 12.19 -11.13
N GLY A 29 -10.56 13.23 -10.36
CA GLY A 29 -10.15 14.53 -10.85
C GLY A 29 -8.63 14.64 -10.92
N TYR A 30 -8.10 15.59 -11.69
CA TYR A 30 -6.66 15.83 -11.76
C TYR A 30 -6.19 16.70 -10.59
N ALA A 31 -5.16 16.27 -9.87
CA ALA A 31 -4.38 17.13 -8.99
C ALA A 31 -2.98 16.56 -8.79
N ASP A 32 -1.97 17.43 -8.83
CA ASP A 32 -0.59 17.12 -8.55
C ASP A 32 -0.20 17.71 -7.19
N VAL A 33 0.13 16.87 -6.22
CA VAL A 33 0.50 17.29 -4.86
C VAL A 33 1.77 18.16 -4.80
N ARG A 34 2.57 18.15 -5.87
CA ARG A 34 3.76 19.00 -6.02
C ARG A 34 3.42 20.46 -6.34
N ASP A 35 2.23 20.70 -6.91
CA ASP A 35 1.74 22.05 -7.23
C ASP A 35 0.84 22.56 -6.09
N TYR A 36 1.43 23.37 -5.19
CA TYR A 36 0.73 23.92 -4.04
C TYR A 36 -0.52 24.73 -4.43
N ALA A 37 -0.41 25.59 -5.45
CA ALA A 37 -1.52 26.45 -5.84
C ALA A 37 -2.70 25.66 -6.37
N GLN A 38 -2.42 24.64 -7.18
CA GLN A 38 -3.44 23.75 -7.76
C GLN A 38 -4.18 22.97 -6.67
N VAL A 39 -3.43 22.31 -5.75
CA VAL A 39 -4.07 21.53 -4.68
C VAL A 39 -4.80 22.43 -3.68
N LEU A 40 -4.28 23.61 -3.37
CA LEU A 40 -4.96 24.60 -2.51
C LEU A 40 -6.32 24.98 -3.11
N ASN A 41 -6.36 25.38 -4.38
CA ASN A 41 -7.61 25.75 -5.05
C ASN A 41 -8.60 24.59 -5.06
N SER A 42 -8.15 23.40 -5.46
CA SER A 42 -8.98 22.21 -5.52
C SER A 42 -9.58 21.83 -4.16
N ILE A 43 -8.79 21.91 -3.09
CA ILE A 43 -9.23 21.58 -1.73
C ILE A 43 -10.17 22.66 -1.19
N THR A 44 -9.82 23.95 -1.38
CA THR A 44 -10.63 25.06 -0.90
C THR A 44 -12.00 25.10 -1.55
N GLU A 45 -12.13 24.80 -2.85
CA GLU A 45 -13.41 24.71 -3.53
C GLU A 45 -14.32 23.58 -3.01
N PHE A 46 -13.71 22.48 -2.55
CA PHE A 46 -14.46 21.33 -2.05
C PHE A 46 -14.88 21.45 -0.59
N HIS A 47 -14.15 22.25 0.22
CA HIS A 47 -14.38 22.40 1.66
C HIS A 47 -14.42 21.07 2.43
N PRO A 48 -13.34 20.25 2.40
CA PRO A 48 -13.35 18.94 3.05
C PRO A 48 -13.33 19.04 4.57
N ASP A 49 -13.95 18.08 5.26
CA ASP A 49 -13.79 17.85 6.71
C ASP A 49 -12.53 17.06 7.05
N VAL A 50 -11.91 16.40 6.06
CA VAL A 50 -10.71 15.56 6.21
C VAL A 50 -9.92 15.54 4.90
N ILE A 51 -8.58 15.55 5.01
CA ILE A 51 -7.67 15.33 3.87
C ILE A 51 -6.96 14.00 4.07
N ILE A 52 -7.06 13.09 3.09
CA ILE A 52 -6.37 11.79 3.08
C ILE A 52 -5.35 11.78 1.95
N ASN A 53 -4.06 11.86 2.28
CA ASN A 53 -2.98 11.84 1.30
C ASN A 53 -2.51 10.43 1.02
N LEU A 54 -2.86 9.93 -0.15
CA LEU A 54 -2.43 8.62 -0.69
C LEU A 54 -1.38 8.78 -1.80
N ALA A 55 -1.08 10.02 -2.20
CA ALA A 55 -0.11 10.29 -3.27
C ALA A 55 1.30 9.91 -2.82
N ALA A 56 1.99 9.10 -3.60
CA ALA A 56 3.38 8.74 -3.37
C ALA A 56 4.01 8.09 -4.61
N LEU A 57 5.26 8.40 -4.87
CA LEU A 57 6.11 7.60 -5.75
C LEU A 57 6.63 6.41 -4.94
N THR A 58 6.18 5.19 -5.27
CA THR A 58 6.38 3.96 -4.46
C THR A 58 7.21 2.88 -5.15
N ASP A 59 7.75 3.16 -6.32
CA ASP A 59 8.74 2.31 -6.98
C ASP A 59 10.12 2.70 -6.48
N LEU A 60 10.80 1.80 -5.75
CA LEU A 60 12.05 2.10 -5.09
C LEU A 60 13.17 2.38 -6.12
N GLU A 61 13.22 1.60 -7.19
CA GLU A 61 14.20 1.75 -8.27
C GLU A 61 13.99 3.07 -9.01
N CYS A 62 12.74 3.46 -9.26
CA CYS A 62 12.41 4.75 -9.82
C CYS A 62 12.86 5.89 -8.89
N CYS A 63 12.61 5.78 -7.59
CA CYS A 63 13.06 6.78 -6.60
C CYS A 63 14.58 6.93 -6.53
N GLU A 64 15.36 5.85 -6.73
CA GLU A 64 16.83 5.95 -6.78
C GLU A 64 17.32 6.62 -8.07
N ARG A 65 16.65 6.41 -9.20
CA ARG A 65 17.01 7.01 -10.49
C ARG A 65 16.60 8.48 -10.60
N ASP A 66 15.43 8.81 -10.06
CA ASP A 66 14.84 10.15 -10.09
C ASP A 66 14.54 10.61 -8.65
N GLN A 67 15.62 10.96 -7.97
CA GLN A 67 15.54 11.38 -6.57
C GLN A 67 14.75 12.67 -6.41
N GLU A 68 14.91 13.62 -7.32
CA GLU A 68 14.20 14.90 -7.28
C GLU A 68 12.69 14.68 -7.25
N ASN A 69 12.16 13.92 -8.19
CA ASN A 69 10.73 13.61 -8.23
C ASN A 69 10.26 12.84 -6.99
N SER A 70 11.10 11.95 -6.45
CA SER A 70 10.82 11.25 -5.19
C SER A 70 10.64 12.23 -4.03
N TRP A 71 11.54 13.20 -3.88
CA TRP A 71 11.47 14.22 -2.83
C TRP A 71 10.30 15.18 -3.05
N LEU A 72 10.07 15.66 -4.27
CA LEU A 72 8.96 16.53 -4.59
C LEU A 72 7.60 15.87 -4.32
N THR A 73 7.46 14.59 -4.67
CA THR A 73 6.18 13.87 -4.48
C THR A 73 5.99 13.44 -3.02
N ASN A 74 6.98 12.76 -2.43
CA ASN A 74 6.82 12.09 -1.15
C ASN A 74 7.04 13.01 0.06
N ALA A 75 7.87 14.03 -0.05
CA ALA A 75 8.15 14.98 1.01
C ALA A 75 7.39 16.30 0.78
N LEU A 76 7.71 17.05 -0.27
CA LEU A 76 7.07 18.35 -0.53
C LEU A 76 5.55 18.22 -0.71
N GLY A 77 5.08 17.20 -1.45
CA GLY A 77 3.64 16.96 -1.60
C GLY A 77 2.93 16.68 -0.26
N ALA A 78 3.60 16.00 0.68
CA ALA A 78 3.08 15.79 2.02
C ALA A 78 3.05 17.11 2.84
N GLU A 79 4.08 17.95 2.70
CA GLU A 79 4.16 19.27 3.32
C GLU A 79 3.06 20.20 2.80
N ASN A 80 2.88 20.27 1.47
CA ASN A 80 1.85 21.09 0.83
C ASN A 80 0.45 20.77 1.38
N LEU A 81 0.08 19.51 1.42
CA LEU A 81 -1.23 19.10 1.94
C LEU A 81 -1.35 19.28 3.45
N GLY A 82 -0.27 19.08 4.20
CA GLY A 82 -0.22 19.33 5.65
C GLY A 82 -0.41 20.80 6.01
N LEU A 83 0.21 21.72 5.25
CA LEU A 83 0.02 23.17 5.41
C LEU A 83 -1.43 23.58 5.14
N ILE A 84 -2.02 23.05 4.08
CA ILE A 84 -3.43 23.29 3.73
C ILE A 84 -4.37 22.75 4.81
N ALA A 85 -4.12 21.56 5.33
CA ALA A 85 -4.90 20.98 6.41
C ALA A 85 -4.86 21.85 7.69
N ASN A 86 -3.69 22.39 8.04
CA ASN A 86 -3.56 23.34 9.14
C ASN A 86 -4.32 24.64 8.89
N GLN A 87 -4.26 25.17 7.67
CA GLN A 87 -4.95 26.40 7.28
C GLN A 87 -6.48 26.26 7.38
N LEU A 88 -7.00 25.10 7.01
CA LEU A 88 -8.43 24.77 7.07
C LEU A 88 -8.87 24.21 8.45
N ASP A 89 -7.93 23.96 9.35
CA ASP A 89 -8.13 23.31 10.66
C ASP A 89 -8.80 21.91 10.58
N VAL A 90 -8.51 21.15 9.53
CA VAL A 90 -9.06 19.79 9.31
C VAL A 90 -8.03 18.70 9.60
N PRO A 91 -8.47 17.48 9.98
CA PRO A 91 -7.59 16.31 10.11
C PRO A 91 -6.88 15.96 8.81
N TYR A 92 -5.61 15.59 8.91
CA TYR A 92 -4.77 15.14 7.82
C TYR A 92 -4.28 13.71 8.04
N VAL A 93 -4.59 12.82 7.12
CA VAL A 93 -4.11 11.43 7.13
C VAL A 93 -2.96 11.29 6.15
N TYR A 94 -1.78 10.91 6.63
CA TYR A 94 -0.57 10.66 5.85
C TYR A 94 -0.19 9.19 5.92
N ILE A 95 0.03 8.57 4.76
CA ILE A 95 0.47 7.18 4.69
C ILE A 95 2.00 7.13 4.61
N SER A 96 2.62 6.64 5.68
CA SER A 96 4.04 6.33 5.77
C SER A 96 4.30 4.86 5.45
N THR A 97 5.49 4.34 5.72
CA THR A 97 5.93 3.01 5.29
C THR A 97 6.81 2.32 6.33
N ALA A 98 6.78 0.99 6.38
CA ALA A 98 7.72 0.18 7.14
C ALA A 98 9.17 0.30 6.64
N SER A 99 9.36 0.67 5.38
CA SER A 99 10.70 0.81 4.76
C SER A 99 11.55 1.92 5.38
N ILE A 100 10.99 2.76 6.27
CA ILE A 100 11.76 3.77 7.03
C ILE A 100 12.71 3.16 8.06
N PHE A 101 12.59 1.87 8.38
CA PHE A 101 13.45 1.17 9.32
C PHE A 101 14.63 0.49 8.63
N GLY A 102 15.78 0.39 9.33
CA GLY A 102 17.02 -0.16 8.77
C GLY A 102 17.09 -1.69 8.68
N GLY A 103 16.16 -2.40 9.34
CA GLY A 103 16.13 -3.86 9.31
C GLY A 103 17.01 -4.54 10.37
N ASP A 104 17.54 -3.78 11.33
CA ASP A 104 18.41 -4.22 12.42
C ASP A 104 17.67 -4.86 13.59
N LYS A 105 16.35 -4.75 13.63
CA LYS A 105 15.48 -5.39 14.63
C LYS A 105 14.59 -6.45 14.00
N GLU A 106 14.19 -7.42 14.79
CA GLU A 106 13.22 -8.43 14.38
C GLU A 106 11.87 -7.78 14.03
N ALA A 107 11.36 -6.86 14.85
CA ALA A 107 10.13 -6.12 14.62
C ALA A 107 10.21 -4.71 15.22
N TYR A 108 9.41 -3.80 14.67
CA TYR A 108 9.37 -2.39 15.06
C TYR A 108 7.98 -2.00 15.56
N THR A 109 7.95 -1.30 16.69
CA THR A 109 6.76 -0.70 17.28
C THR A 109 6.56 0.73 16.78
N ASP A 110 5.46 1.36 17.20
CA ASP A 110 5.20 2.79 16.93
C ASP A 110 6.25 3.74 17.54
N PHE A 111 7.05 3.25 18.51
CA PHE A 111 8.02 4.04 19.29
C PHE A 111 9.47 3.87 18.81
N ASP A 112 9.70 2.97 17.87
CA ASP A 112 11.06 2.74 17.35
C ASP A 112 11.49 3.88 16.42
N GLU A 113 12.79 4.22 16.51
CA GLU A 113 13.39 5.27 15.70
C GLU A 113 13.66 4.77 14.27
N PRO A 114 13.25 5.55 13.25
CA PRO A 114 13.55 5.26 11.84
C PRO A 114 15.03 5.36 11.50
N ASN A 115 15.48 4.50 10.57
CA ASN A 115 16.79 4.53 9.94
C ASN A 115 16.65 4.20 8.44
N PRO A 116 16.13 5.13 7.59
CA PRO A 116 15.77 4.86 6.20
C PRO A 116 17.02 4.67 5.33
N LEU A 117 17.04 3.59 4.53
CA LEU A 117 18.15 3.22 3.68
C LEU A 117 18.04 3.79 2.26
N SER A 118 16.90 3.65 1.60
CA SER A 118 16.66 4.04 0.21
C SER A 118 16.17 5.50 0.07
N CYS A 119 16.27 6.05 -1.14
CA CYS A 119 15.70 7.36 -1.46
C CYS A 119 14.18 7.41 -1.20
N TYR A 120 13.45 6.35 -1.59
CA TYR A 120 12.03 6.20 -1.25
C TYR A 120 11.79 6.34 0.25
N ALA A 121 12.51 5.55 1.05
CA ALA A 121 12.33 5.55 2.50
C ALA A 121 12.68 6.90 3.13
N LYS A 122 13.76 7.55 2.68
CA LYS A 122 14.19 8.88 3.14
C LYS A 122 13.16 9.96 2.82
N SER A 123 12.66 10.01 1.58
CA SER A 123 11.65 10.98 1.16
C SER A 123 10.31 10.77 1.89
N LYS A 124 9.87 9.52 2.09
CA LYS A 124 8.68 9.20 2.89
C LYS A 124 8.85 9.59 4.36
N HIS A 125 10.02 9.32 4.94
CA HIS A 125 10.32 9.69 6.32
C HIS A 125 10.38 11.21 6.52
N SER A 126 10.91 11.97 5.56
CA SER A 126 10.88 13.43 5.62
C SER A 126 9.45 13.98 5.68
N GLY A 127 8.54 13.47 4.82
CA GLY A 127 7.13 13.81 4.90
C GLY A 127 6.49 13.42 6.25
N GLU A 128 6.83 12.22 6.78
CA GLU A 128 6.38 11.79 8.12
C GLU A 128 6.83 12.77 9.22
N LEU A 129 8.10 13.18 9.21
CA LEU A 129 8.65 14.12 10.19
C LEU A 129 7.93 15.47 10.13
N PHE A 130 7.76 16.02 8.93
CA PHE A 130 7.03 17.27 8.77
C PHE A 130 5.60 17.17 9.32
N VAL A 131 4.87 16.12 8.94
CA VAL A 131 3.48 15.92 9.40
C VAL A 131 3.39 15.83 10.92
N ARG A 132 4.29 15.06 11.55
CA ARG A 132 4.33 14.88 13.01
C ARG A 132 4.68 16.17 13.77
N GLN A 133 5.53 17.01 13.20
CA GLN A 133 6.02 18.24 13.88
C GLN A 133 5.16 19.45 13.58
N CYS A 134 4.59 19.54 12.37
CA CYS A 134 3.99 20.76 11.88
C CYS A 134 2.47 20.69 11.71
N VAL A 135 1.86 19.49 11.63
CA VAL A 135 0.41 19.36 11.44
C VAL A 135 -0.30 19.04 12.75
N ARG A 136 -1.21 19.90 13.17
CA ARG A 136 -1.88 19.78 14.49
C ARG A 136 -2.78 18.55 14.61
N LYS A 137 -3.68 18.37 13.65
CA LYS A 137 -4.64 17.27 13.60
C LYS A 137 -4.17 16.23 12.58
N HIS A 138 -3.23 15.35 12.97
CA HIS A 138 -2.65 14.39 12.01
C HIS A 138 -2.80 12.95 12.43
N TYR A 139 -2.91 12.10 11.43
CA TYR A 139 -2.71 10.65 11.53
C TYR A 139 -1.57 10.26 10.58
N VAL A 140 -0.47 9.79 11.11
CA VAL A 140 0.60 9.16 10.35
C VAL A 140 0.43 7.65 10.47
N LEU A 141 0.19 6.98 9.34
CA LEU A 141 -0.07 5.54 9.31
C LEU A 141 1.05 4.83 8.57
N ARG A 142 1.89 4.09 9.30
CA ARG A 142 2.96 3.29 8.71
C ARG A 142 2.38 1.98 8.20
N ALA A 143 2.42 1.79 6.89
CA ALA A 143 1.97 0.59 6.20
C ALA A 143 3.14 -0.35 5.91
N GLY A 144 2.86 -1.65 5.89
CA GLY A 144 3.79 -2.68 5.42
C GLY A 144 3.64 -3.00 3.93
N TRP A 145 3.74 -4.27 3.58
CA TRP A 145 3.63 -4.75 2.20
C TRP A 145 2.17 -4.73 1.74
N MET A 146 1.78 -3.67 1.06
CA MET A 146 0.40 -3.52 0.62
C MET A 146 -0.01 -4.59 -0.40
N MET A 147 -1.21 -5.14 -0.22
CA MET A 147 -1.92 -6.02 -1.15
C MET A 147 -3.37 -5.56 -1.29
N GLY A 148 -3.92 -5.59 -2.50
CA GLY A 148 -5.28 -5.12 -2.80
C GLY A 148 -5.42 -4.64 -4.24
N GLY A 149 -6.65 -4.35 -4.68
CA GLY A 149 -6.95 -3.86 -6.02
C GLY A 149 -7.01 -4.94 -7.11
N GLY A 150 -6.84 -6.22 -6.75
CA GLY A 150 -6.98 -7.37 -7.65
C GLY A 150 -6.00 -7.35 -8.83
N VAL A 151 -6.27 -8.20 -9.81
CA VAL A 151 -5.42 -8.39 -11.00
C VAL A 151 -5.20 -7.12 -11.79
N LYS A 152 -6.19 -6.22 -11.81
CA LYS A 152 -6.15 -5.00 -12.63
C LYS A 152 -5.23 -3.92 -12.03
N LYS A 153 -5.28 -3.71 -10.72
CA LYS A 153 -4.63 -2.55 -10.06
C LYS A 153 -3.43 -2.89 -9.19
N ASP A 154 -3.28 -4.14 -8.78
CA ASP A 154 -2.11 -4.55 -8.01
C ASP A 154 -0.88 -4.64 -8.93
N LYS A 155 0.12 -3.81 -8.65
CA LYS A 155 1.43 -3.83 -9.30
C LYS A 155 2.52 -4.40 -8.38
N LYS A 156 2.11 -5.02 -7.25
CA LYS A 156 3.00 -5.50 -6.19
C LYS A 156 3.19 -7.03 -6.24
N PHE A 157 3.75 -7.57 -5.18
CA PHE A 157 4.27 -8.93 -5.15
C PHE A 157 3.25 -10.03 -5.49
N VAL A 158 2.04 -9.99 -4.92
CA VAL A 158 1.03 -11.04 -5.12
C VAL A 158 0.64 -11.12 -6.60
N ASN A 159 0.34 -9.99 -7.22
CA ASN A 159 -0.01 -9.99 -8.64
C ASN A 159 1.19 -10.29 -9.54
N LYS A 160 2.42 -9.92 -9.14
CA LYS A 160 3.62 -10.32 -9.90
C LYS A 160 3.79 -11.84 -9.93
N ILE A 161 3.53 -12.54 -8.84
CA ILE A 161 3.49 -14.02 -8.81
C ILE A 161 2.39 -14.54 -9.74
N TYR A 162 1.18 -14.02 -9.61
CA TYR A 162 0.05 -14.45 -10.46
C TYR A 162 0.33 -14.24 -11.96
N ARG A 163 0.89 -13.10 -12.35
CA ARG A 163 1.26 -12.83 -13.76
C ARG A 163 2.27 -13.84 -14.29
N GLN A 164 3.29 -14.19 -13.51
CA GLN A 164 4.26 -15.20 -13.91
C GLN A 164 3.61 -16.58 -14.16
N ILE A 165 2.60 -16.94 -13.36
CA ILE A 165 1.83 -18.16 -13.55
C ILE A 165 1.00 -18.12 -14.84
N LEU A 166 0.32 -16.99 -15.11
CA LEU A 166 -0.43 -16.78 -16.36
C LEU A 166 0.48 -16.82 -17.60
N ASP A 167 1.71 -16.32 -17.48
CA ASP A 167 2.73 -16.37 -18.53
C ASP A 167 3.33 -17.79 -18.72
N GLY A 168 2.77 -18.79 -18.03
CA GLY A 168 3.13 -20.20 -18.17
C GLY A 168 4.32 -20.67 -17.35
N LYS A 169 4.87 -19.84 -16.46
CA LYS A 169 5.96 -20.28 -15.56
C LYS A 169 5.44 -21.32 -14.57
N ARG A 170 6.19 -22.41 -14.41
CA ARG A 170 5.94 -23.47 -13.43
C ARG A 170 7.00 -23.54 -12.34
N GLU A 171 8.07 -22.78 -12.48
CA GLU A 171 9.10 -22.57 -11.47
C GLU A 171 9.22 -21.09 -11.13
N LEU A 172 9.09 -20.76 -9.84
CA LEU A 172 9.15 -19.40 -9.32
C LEU A 172 10.31 -19.28 -8.32
N HIS A 173 11.21 -18.33 -8.55
CA HIS A 173 12.24 -17.97 -7.59
C HIS A 173 11.73 -16.89 -6.65
N VAL A 174 11.73 -17.14 -5.34
CA VAL A 174 11.15 -16.23 -4.35
C VAL A 174 12.11 -16.00 -3.19
N VAL A 175 12.27 -14.73 -2.85
CA VAL A 175 13.17 -14.26 -1.78
C VAL A 175 12.68 -14.72 -0.41
N ASP A 176 13.57 -15.29 0.41
CA ASP A 176 13.29 -15.80 1.76
C ASP A 176 14.08 -15.09 2.87
N ASP A 177 14.93 -14.12 2.53
CA ASP A 177 15.74 -13.32 3.46
C ASP A 177 15.20 -11.90 3.71
N LYS A 178 13.97 -11.61 3.29
CA LYS A 178 13.26 -10.37 3.54
C LYS A 178 11.95 -10.66 4.25
N PHE A 179 11.77 -10.01 5.38
CA PHE A 179 10.63 -10.22 6.26
C PHE A 179 9.80 -8.95 6.41
N GLY A 180 8.49 -9.09 6.51
CA GLY A 180 7.57 -7.97 6.67
C GLY A 180 6.19 -8.39 7.12
N ALA A 181 5.29 -7.43 7.16
CA ALA A 181 3.88 -7.65 7.44
C ALA A 181 3.06 -7.24 6.20
N PRO A 182 2.35 -8.18 5.56
CA PRO A 182 1.37 -7.82 4.55
C PRO A 182 0.37 -6.81 5.09
N THR A 183 -0.17 -5.96 4.22
CA THR A 183 -1.11 -4.91 4.61
C THR A 183 -2.25 -4.89 3.61
N TYR A 184 -3.42 -5.40 4.02
CA TYR A 184 -4.59 -5.47 3.16
C TYR A 184 -5.28 -4.12 3.07
N THR A 185 -5.44 -3.61 1.85
CA THR A 185 -5.94 -2.24 1.61
C THR A 185 -7.36 -2.01 2.11
N VAL A 186 -8.22 -3.03 2.09
CA VAL A 186 -9.61 -2.93 2.57
C VAL A 186 -9.64 -2.72 4.09
N ASP A 187 -8.90 -3.53 4.84
CA ASP A 187 -8.78 -3.38 6.30
C ASP A 187 -8.09 -2.07 6.66
N PHE A 188 -7.09 -1.67 5.86
CA PHE A 188 -6.40 -0.41 6.06
C PHE A 188 -7.35 0.79 5.93
N ALA A 189 -8.23 0.79 4.93
CA ALA A 189 -9.25 1.82 4.75
C ALA A 189 -10.27 1.84 5.91
N ARG A 190 -10.66 0.66 6.44
CA ARG A 190 -11.48 0.54 7.66
C ARG A 190 -10.77 1.14 8.87
N GLY A 191 -9.46 0.89 9.01
CA GLY A 191 -8.63 1.43 10.08
C GLY A 191 -8.50 2.95 10.03
N ILE A 192 -8.35 3.55 8.83
CA ILE A 192 -8.40 5.01 8.66
C ILE A 192 -9.73 5.55 9.21
N HIS A 193 -10.85 4.96 8.82
CA HIS A 193 -12.18 5.41 9.28
C HIS A 193 -12.29 5.30 10.82
N ARG A 194 -11.88 4.16 11.39
CA ARG A 194 -11.92 3.94 12.85
C ARG A 194 -11.07 4.94 13.62
N LEU A 195 -9.92 5.34 13.08
CA LEU A 195 -9.05 6.35 13.68
C LEU A 195 -9.69 7.75 13.60
N LEU A 196 -10.28 8.10 12.47
CA LEU A 196 -10.98 9.39 12.31
C LEU A 196 -12.13 9.54 13.31
N GLU A 197 -12.92 8.47 13.54
CA GLU A 197 -13.99 8.46 14.55
C GLU A 197 -13.47 8.63 15.99
N SER A 198 -12.22 8.22 16.26
CA SER A 198 -11.66 8.24 17.61
C SER A 198 -11.09 9.60 18.01
N GLU A 199 -10.76 10.47 17.05
CA GLU A 199 -10.03 11.73 17.23
C GLU A 199 -8.69 11.59 17.99
N LEU A 200 -8.16 10.37 18.09
CA LEU A 200 -6.87 10.10 18.75
C LEU A 200 -5.72 10.32 17.76
N TYR A 201 -5.43 11.59 17.50
CA TYR A 201 -4.37 12.00 16.59
C TYR A 201 -3.00 11.40 16.94
N GLY A 202 -2.12 11.30 15.94
CA GLY A 202 -0.74 10.89 16.10
C GLY A 202 -0.28 9.81 15.12
N LEU A 203 0.83 9.15 15.45
CA LEU A 203 1.46 8.12 14.65
C LEU A 203 1.01 6.72 15.08
N TYR A 204 0.77 5.85 14.09
CA TYR A 204 0.40 4.46 14.26
C TYR A 204 1.06 3.55 13.21
N ASN A 205 1.55 2.41 13.64
CA ASN A 205 1.76 1.28 12.74
C ASN A 205 0.39 0.65 12.42
N GLN A 206 0.11 0.36 11.15
CA GLN A 206 -1.14 -0.24 10.73
C GLN A 206 -0.89 -1.30 9.66
N VAL A 207 -0.72 -2.54 10.08
CA VAL A 207 -0.40 -3.71 9.23
C VAL A 207 -1.27 -4.90 9.64
N CYS A 208 -1.38 -5.91 8.78
CA CYS A 208 -2.03 -7.16 9.16
C CYS A 208 -1.29 -7.81 10.34
N GLY A 209 -2.01 -8.57 11.16
CA GLY A 209 -1.44 -9.39 12.21
C GLY A 209 -0.51 -10.47 11.66
N GLY A 210 0.52 -10.81 12.44
CA GLY A 210 1.56 -11.72 12.02
C GLY A 210 2.63 -11.09 11.12
N SER A 211 3.64 -11.87 10.81
CA SER A 211 4.72 -11.48 9.89
C SER A 211 5.18 -12.69 9.09
N CYS A 212 5.80 -12.46 7.94
CA CYS A 212 6.23 -13.53 7.05
C CYS A 212 7.37 -13.07 6.13
N SER A 213 8.02 -14.04 5.48
CA SER A 213 8.89 -13.80 4.34
C SER A 213 8.07 -13.66 3.04
N ARG A 214 8.68 -13.17 1.98
CA ARG A 214 8.07 -13.20 0.64
C ARG A 214 7.80 -14.63 0.18
N PHE A 215 8.68 -15.56 0.55
CA PHE A 215 8.51 -16.98 0.23
C PHE A 215 7.22 -17.53 0.87
N GLU A 216 6.99 -17.28 2.16
CA GLU A 216 5.78 -17.74 2.86
C GLU A 216 4.50 -17.17 2.25
N VAL A 217 4.50 -15.89 1.82
CA VAL A 217 3.37 -15.31 1.10
C VAL A 217 3.11 -16.04 -0.22
N ALA A 218 4.17 -16.36 -0.98
CA ALA A 218 4.02 -17.07 -2.26
C ALA A 218 3.49 -18.48 -2.06
N VAL A 219 4.01 -19.23 -1.08
CA VAL A 219 3.53 -20.59 -0.76
C VAL A 219 2.05 -20.58 -0.42
N GLU A 220 1.65 -19.68 0.49
CA GLU A 220 0.24 -19.58 0.89
C GLU A 220 -0.65 -19.14 -0.28
N PHE A 221 -0.20 -18.23 -1.11
CA PHE A 221 -0.95 -17.78 -2.28
C PHE A 221 -1.16 -18.90 -3.31
N ILE A 222 -0.11 -19.67 -3.63
CA ILE A 222 -0.20 -20.87 -4.53
C ILE A 222 -1.18 -21.88 -3.96
N ARG A 223 -1.12 -22.13 -2.64
CA ARG A 223 -2.07 -23.03 -1.96
C ARG A 223 -3.51 -22.54 -2.11
N LEU A 224 -3.76 -21.25 -1.92
CA LEU A 224 -5.09 -20.65 -2.06
C LEU A 224 -5.64 -20.70 -3.50
N LEU A 225 -4.75 -20.69 -4.49
CA LEU A 225 -5.11 -20.87 -5.90
C LEU A 225 -5.37 -22.33 -6.29
N GLY A 226 -5.06 -23.30 -5.42
CA GLY A 226 -5.18 -24.73 -5.71
C GLY A 226 -4.13 -25.27 -6.68
N LEU A 227 -2.98 -24.61 -6.79
CA LEU A 227 -1.90 -24.92 -7.72
C LEU A 227 -0.70 -25.62 -7.03
N GLU A 228 -0.92 -26.20 -5.85
CA GLU A 228 0.07 -27.02 -5.16
C GLU A 228 0.42 -28.25 -6.02
N GLY A 229 1.71 -28.48 -6.22
CA GLY A 229 2.20 -29.56 -7.09
C GLY A 229 2.31 -29.20 -8.58
N GLU A 230 1.67 -28.12 -9.04
CA GLU A 230 1.84 -27.58 -10.40
C GLU A 230 2.92 -26.51 -10.49
N ILE A 231 3.12 -25.78 -9.41
CA ILE A 231 4.07 -24.67 -9.32
C ILE A 231 5.16 -25.00 -8.29
N GLU A 232 6.39 -25.10 -8.75
CA GLU A 232 7.55 -25.23 -7.88
C GLU A 232 8.00 -23.84 -7.40
N ILE A 233 8.18 -23.67 -6.08
CA ILE A 233 8.66 -22.40 -5.49
C ILE A 233 10.06 -22.64 -4.92
N ARG A 234 11.08 -22.01 -5.53
CA ARG A 234 12.47 -22.10 -5.07
C ARG A 234 12.85 -20.89 -4.23
N LYS A 235 13.36 -21.16 -3.05
CA LYS A 235 13.93 -20.14 -2.18
C LYS A 235 15.22 -19.58 -2.78
N VAL A 236 15.34 -18.26 -2.80
CA VAL A 236 16.56 -17.56 -3.18
C VAL A 236 16.84 -16.43 -2.19
N SER A 237 18.09 -16.00 -2.09
CA SER A 237 18.43 -14.77 -1.38
C SER A 237 18.07 -13.54 -2.22
N SER A 238 17.97 -12.38 -1.60
CA SER A 238 17.72 -11.11 -2.30
C SER A 238 18.80 -10.77 -3.33
N ASP A 239 20.02 -11.27 -3.16
CA ASP A 239 21.11 -11.09 -4.13
C ASP A 239 20.82 -11.69 -5.51
N PHE A 240 19.96 -12.71 -5.58
CA PHE A 240 19.52 -13.29 -6.85
C PHE A 240 18.93 -12.25 -7.80
N PHE A 241 18.24 -11.26 -7.24
CA PHE A 241 17.57 -10.20 -7.98
C PHE A 241 18.26 -8.83 -7.89
N LYS A 242 19.52 -8.76 -7.44
CA LYS A 242 20.24 -7.50 -7.17
C LYS A 242 20.32 -6.53 -8.35
N ASN A 243 20.31 -7.05 -9.59
CA ASN A 243 20.34 -6.22 -10.80
C ASN A 243 18.97 -5.61 -11.14
N GLU A 244 17.89 -6.31 -10.79
CA GLU A 244 16.51 -5.84 -11.01
C GLU A 244 16.05 -4.95 -9.85
N TYR A 245 16.32 -5.37 -8.62
CA TYR A 245 15.93 -4.68 -7.38
C TYR A 245 17.17 -4.16 -6.65
N PHE A 246 17.80 -3.14 -7.24
CA PHE A 246 19.07 -2.59 -6.75
C PHE A 246 18.92 -1.56 -5.63
N ALA A 247 17.75 -0.98 -5.44
CA ALA A 247 17.48 -0.05 -4.34
C ALA A 247 17.65 -0.75 -2.98
N PRO A 248 18.30 -0.12 -1.99
CA PRO A 248 18.48 -0.70 -0.67
C PRO A 248 17.15 -1.07 0.00
N ARG A 249 17.06 -2.29 0.50
CA ARG A 249 15.88 -2.81 1.23
C ARG A 249 16.30 -3.41 2.56
N PRO A 250 15.62 -3.07 3.66
CA PRO A 250 15.91 -3.66 4.96
C PRO A 250 15.67 -5.18 4.96
N ALA A 251 16.36 -5.89 5.85
CA ALA A 251 16.10 -7.32 6.06
C ALA A 251 14.76 -7.55 6.75
N SER A 252 14.37 -6.66 7.66
CA SER A 252 13.09 -6.70 8.37
C SER A 252 12.32 -5.39 8.23
N GLU A 253 11.09 -5.51 7.76
CA GLU A 253 10.05 -4.47 7.72
C GLU A 253 8.84 -4.89 8.58
N ARG A 254 9.07 -5.76 9.60
CA ARG A 254 8.02 -6.23 10.48
C ARG A 254 7.56 -5.11 11.41
N LEU A 255 6.28 -4.75 11.36
CA LEU A 255 5.68 -3.77 12.25
C LEU A 255 4.74 -4.46 13.25
N VAL A 256 4.63 -3.86 14.43
CA VAL A 256 3.67 -4.22 15.48
C VAL A 256 2.74 -3.04 15.70
N ASN A 257 1.43 -3.27 15.61
CA ASN A 257 0.37 -2.25 15.82
C ASN A 257 0.18 -2.00 17.34
N MET A 258 1.26 -1.62 18.05
CA MET A 258 1.24 -1.55 19.51
C MET A 258 0.23 -0.54 20.03
N LYS A 259 0.22 0.69 19.48
CA LYS A 259 -0.71 1.74 19.91
C LYS A 259 -2.15 1.43 19.54
N LEU A 260 -2.40 0.88 18.33
CA LEU A 260 -3.74 0.47 17.93
C LEU A 260 -4.30 -0.62 18.83
N ASN A 261 -3.47 -1.61 19.20
CA ASN A 261 -3.85 -2.67 20.11
C ASN A 261 -4.16 -2.13 21.52
N ALA A 262 -3.27 -1.31 22.07
CA ALA A 262 -3.42 -0.72 23.41
C ALA A 262 -4.66 0.19 23.52
N ARG A 263 -5.11 0.79 22.41
CA ARG A 263 -6.28 1.68 22.35
C ARG A 263 -7.57 0.98 21.92
N GLY A 264 -7.55 -0.31 21.61
CA GLY A 264 -8.71 -1.06 21.12
C GLY A 264 -9.21 -0.58 19.74
N LEU A 265 -8.30 -0.02 18.92
CA LEU A 265 -8.60 0.55 17.61
C LEU A 265 -8.12 -0.33 16.43
N ASN A 266 -7.42 -1.45 16.73
CA ASN A 266 -6.88 -2.32 15.70
C ASN A 266 -8.01 -3.14 15.04
N VAL A 267 -8.24 -2.90 13.74
CA VAL A 267 -9.19 -3.64 12.91
C VAL A 267 -8.51 -4.50 11.86
N MET A 268 -7.17 -4.53 11.87
CA MET A 268 -6.37 -5.31 10.92
C MET A 268 -6.44 -6.79 11.27
N GLN A 269 -6.84 -7.62 10.32
CA GLN A 269 -6.90 -9.07 10.48
C GLN A 269 -5.50 -9.71 10.32
N ASP A 270 -5.39 -11.01 10.61
CA ASP A 270 -4.18 -11.80 10.31
C ASP A 270 -3.90 -11.85 8.80
N TRP A 271 -2.62 -11.83 8.41
CA TRP A 271 -2.23 -11.74 7.00
C TRP A 271 -2.71 -12.91 6.13
N LYS A 272 -2.82 -14.14 6.69
CA LYS A 272 -3.32 -15.30 5.95
C LYS A 272 -4.81 -15.17 5.67
N SER A 273 -5.58 -14.68 6.65
CA SER A 273 -7.00 -14.38 6.48
C SER A 273 -7.20 -13.32 5.40
N CYS A 274 -6.43 -12.25 5.45
CA CYS A 274 -6.46 -11.19 4.44
C CYS A 274 -6.03 -11.69 3.05
N LEU A 275 -4.99 -12.51 2.96
CA LEU A 275 -4.54 -13.09 1.69
C LEU A 275 -5.59 -14.04 1.10
N LYS A 276 -6.28 -14.82 1.94
CA LYS A 276 -7.39 -15.67 1.53
C LYS A 276 -8.55 -14.84 0.94
N GLU A 277 -8.97 -13.78 1.62
CA GLU A 277 -10.00 -12.87 1.10
C GLU A 277 -9.55 -12.23 -0.22
N TYR A 278 -8.32 -11.75 -0.27
CA TYR A 278 -7.76 -11.12 -1.46
C TYR A 278 -7.62 -12.09 -2.64
N SER A 279 -7.29 -13.37 -2.40
CA SER A 279 -7.10 -14.38 -3.45
C SER A 279 -8.37 -14.67 -4.25
N VAL A 280 -9.56 -14.40 -3.70
CA VAL A 280 -10.84 -14.60 -4.39
C VAL A 280 -10.89 -13.85 -5.72
N SER A 281 -10.34 -12.64 -5.80
CA SER A 281 -10.30 -11.84 -7.02
C SER A 281 -9.45 -12.48 -8.13
N PHE A 282 -8.42 -13.23 -7.77
CA PHE A 282 -7.55 -13.96 -8.72
C PHE A 282 -8.20 -15.26 -9.18
N ILE A 283 -8.87 -15.97 -8.28
CA ILE A 283 -9.62 -17.20 -8.60
C ILE A 283 -10.74 -16.87 -9.59
N GLN A 284 -11.51 -15.83 -9.35
CA GLN A 284 -12.56 -15.37 -10.27
C GLN A 284 -12.00 -14.97 -11.63
N HIS A 285 -10.85 -14.30 -11.66
CA HIS A 285 -10.20 -13.93 -12.92
C HIS A 285 -9.75 -15.18 -13.71
N SER A 286 -9.15 -16.18 -13.06
CA SER A 286 -8.73 -17.42 -13.74
C SER A 286 -9.90 -18.21 -14.28
N GLN A 287 -11.01 -18.30 -13.54
CA GLN A 287 -12.23 -18.97 -13.99
C GLN A 287 -12.89 -18.27 -15.19
N GLY A 288 -12.91 -16.93 -15.18
CA GLY A 288 -13.42 -16.12 -16.30
C GLY A 288 -12.53 -16.19 -17.55
N ALA A 289 -11.22 -16.41 -17.39
CA ALA A 289 -10.28 -16.59 -18.49
C ALA A 289 -10.31 -18.01 -19.07
N SER A 290 -10.88 -18.99 -18.35
CA SER A 290 -10.98 -20.41 -18.75
C SER A 290 -12.26 -20.76 -19.51
N LEU A 291 -13.11 -19.78 -19.84
CA LEU A 291 -14.27 -19.96 -20.72
C LEU A 291 -13.87 -19.59 -22.17
N PRO A 292 -13.42 -20.56 -23.01
CA PRO A 292 -13.31 -20.29 -24.44
C PRO A 292 -14.72 -20.28 -25.05
N ALA A 293 -14.88 -19.47 -26.07
CA ALA A 293 -16.00 -19.38 -26.97
C ALA A 293 -16.38 -20.75 -27.59
N GLU A 294 -17.22 -21.53 -26.92
CA GLU A 294 -17.96 -22.67 -27.47
C GLU A 294 -19.46 -22.44 -27.30
N ALA A 295 -19.98 -21.36 -27.82
CA ALA A 295 -21.43 -21.15 -27.91
C ALA A 295 -21.82 -20.11 -28.96
N ALA A 296 -21.27 -20.21 -30.17
CA ALA A 296 -21.69 -19.37 -31.28
C ALA A 296 -21.81 -20.09 -32.63
N GLU A 297 -21.95 -21.43 -32.65
CA GLU A 297 -22.16 -22.16 -33.92
C GLU A 297 -23.41 -23.04 -33.98
N GLU A 298 -24.34 -22.97 -33.03
CA GLU A 298 -25.62 -23.73 -33.12
C GLU A 298 -26.85 -22.81 -33.25
N SER A 299 -26.79 -21.78 -34.07
CA SER A 299 -28.03 -21.09 -34.49
C SER A 299 -27.93 -20.54 -35.92
N ARG A 300 -27.46 -21.36 -36.84
CA ARG A 300 -27.72 -21.20 -38.29
C ARG A 300 -27.79 -22.59 -38.90
N GLY A 301 -28.92 -23.22 -38.79
CA GLY A 301 -29.39 -24.36 -39.52
C GLY A 301 -30.88 -24.23 -39.72
#